data_a9e83d007e88d0654e9cc7294e0195eb
#
_entry.id   a9e83d007e88d0654e9cc7294e0195eb
#
_cell.length_a   1.000
_cell.length_b   1.000
_cell.length_c   1.000
_cell.angle_alpha   90.00
_cell.angle_beta   90.00
_cell.angle_gamma   90.00
#
_symmetry.space_group_name_H-M   'P 1'
#
loop_
_entity.id
_entity.type
_entity.pdbx_description
1 polymer ?
#
loop_
_entity_poly.entity_id
_entity_poly.type
_entity_poly.pdbx_seq_one_letter_code
_entity_poly.pdbx_strand_id
1 'polypeptide(L)' 'MDTTQFLELMQETLDIETELTLDMKFRELDEWDSLAYLSTIAMIDDEYDVVINANEFKTLETLGDIVKAVESKL' A
#
# COMPACT_ATOMS: atom_id res chain seq x y z
N MET A 1 9.44 9.09 -4.56
CA MET A 1 9.37 7.66 -4.95
C MET A 1 8.60 7.51 -6.25
N ASP A 2 8.82 6.43 -6.95
CA ASP A 2 8.11 6.14 -8.19
C ASP A 2 6.74 5.54 -7.89
N THR A 3 5.68 6.32 -8.12
CA THR A 3 4.31 5.89 -7.81
C THR A 3 3.85 4.77 -8.74
N THR A 4 4.30 4.75 -9.99
CA THR A 4 3.97 3.67 -10.92
C THR A 4 4.54 2.34 -10.41
N GLN A 5 5.78 2.36 -9.96
CA GLN A 5 6.41 1.17 -9.38
C GLN A 5 5.67 0.71 -8.12
N PHE A 6 5.27 1.65 -7.27
CA PHE A 6 4.52 1.32 -6.07
C PHE A 6 3.20 0.62 -6.40
N LEU A 7 2.47 1.14 -7.39
CA LEU A 7 1.20 0.54 -7.80
C LEU A 7 1.39 -0.86 -8.39
N GLU A 8 2.47 -1.08 -9.14
CA GLU A 8 2.80 -2.40 -9.66
C GLU A 8 3.11 -3.38 -8.52
N LEU A 9 3.88 -2.93 -7.53
CA LEU A 9 4.19 -3.74 -6.34
C LEU A 9 2.91 -4.09 -5.57
N MET A 10 1.98 -3.16 -5.47
CA MET A 10 0.69 -3.42 -4.81
C MET A 10 -0.13 -4.45 -5.59
N GLN A 11 -0.14 -4.37 -6.92
CA GLN A 11 -0.84 -5.37 -7.74
C GLN A 11 -0.28 -6.76 -7.49
N GLU A 12 1.04 -6.89 -7.45
CA GLU A 12 1.68 -8.18 -7.18
C GLU A 12 1.39 -8.65 -5.75
N THR A 13 1.50 -7.75 -4.79
CA THR A 13 1.30 -8.07 -3.37
C THR A 13 -0.11 -8.56 -3.09
N LEU A 14 -1.11 -7.93 -3.71
CA LEU A 14 -2.52 -8.27 -3.53
C LEU A 14 -3.02 -9.30 -4.53
N ASP A 15 -2.18 -9.69 -5.49
CA ASP A 15 -2.53 -10.63 -6.56
C ASP A 15 -3.77 -10.17 -7.32
N ILE A 16 -3.76 -8.90 -7.72
CA ILE A 16 -4.86 -8.25 -8.43
C ILE A 16 -4.45 -8.00 -9.88
N GLU A 17 -5.34 -8.34 -10.83
CA GLU A 17 -5.10 -8.07 -12.25
C GLU A 17 -5.56 -6.67 -12.65
N THR A 18 -6.50 -6.08 -11.90
CA THR A 18 -7.02 -4.75 -12.19
C THR A 18 -5.93 -3.70 -11.97
N GLU A 19 -5.85 -2.73 -12.89
CA GLU A 19 -4.93 -1.62 -12.75
C GLU A 19 -5.33 -0.77 -11.54
N LEU A 20 -4.37 -0.49 -10.67
CA LEU A 20 -4.61 0.31 -9.48
C LEU A 20 -4.26 1.78 -9.73
N THR A 21 -4.99 2.68 -9.07
CA THR A 21 -4.74 4.12 -9.15
C THR A 21 -4.61 4.69 -7.74
N LEU A 22 -4.00 5.88 -7.64
CA LEU A 22 -3.70 6.49 -6.34
C LEU A 22 -4.96 6.91 -5.57
N ASP A 23 -6.06 7.18 -6.25
CA ASP A 23 -7.30 7.61 -5.62
C ASP A 23 -8.17 6.43 -5.13
N MET A 24 -7.77 5.21 -5.41
CA MET A 24 -8.53 4.03 -4.96
C MET A 24 -8.45 3.86 -3.46
N LYS A 25 -9.60 3.60 -2.85
CA LYS A 25 -9.70 3.28 -1.42
C LYS A 25 -9.41 1.80 -1.26
N PHE A 26 -8.23 1.48 -0.74
CA PHE A 26 -7.75 0.10 -0.74
C PHE A 26 -8.61 -0.84 0.11
N ARG A 27 -9.25 -0.32 1.18
CA ARG A 27 -10.12 -1.15 2.03
C ARG A 27 -11.41 -1.57 1.34
N GLU A 28 -11.77 -0.91 0.24
CA GLU A 28 -12.96 -1.26 -0.54
C GLU A 28 -12.67 -2.31 -1.61
N LEU A 29 -11.41 -2.68 -1.79
CA LEU A 29 -11.05 -3.74 -2.72
C LEU A 29 -11.50 -5.09 -2.17
N ASP A 30 -12.07 -5.94 -3.04
CA ASP A 30 -12.53 -7.27 -2.65
C ASP A 30 -11.39 -8.13 -2.09
N GLU A 31 -10.18 -7.90 -2.59
CA GLU A 31 -8.99 -8.64 -2.22
C GLU A 31 -8.40 -8.18 -0.88
N TRP A 32 -8.91 -7.09 -0.32
CA TRP A 32 -8.33 -6.56 0.92
C TRP A 32 -8.85 -7.32 2.14
N ASP A 33 -7.91 -7.87 2.90
CA ASP A 33 -8.19 -8.58 4.15
C ASP A 33 -6.98 -8.44 5.08
N SER A 34 -6.98 -9.16 6.19
CA SER A 34 -5.87 -9.11 7.15
C SER A 34 -4.55 -9.58 6.56
N LEU A 35 -4.59 -10.59 5.70
CA LEU A 35 -3.39 -11.08 5.03
C LEU A 35 -2.87 -10.03 4.04
N ALA A 36 -3.75 -9.39 3.29
CA ALA A 36 -3.38 -8.31 2.37
C ALA A 36 -2.71 -7.17 3.12
N TYR A 37 -3.26 -6.79 4.28
CA TYR A 37 -2.66 -5.77 5.13
C TYR A 37 -1.24 -6.15 5.55
N LEU A 38 -1.06 -7.35 6.08
CA LEU A 38 0.27 -7.81 6.52
C LEU A 38 1.25 -7.88 5.36
N SER A 39 0.79 -8.35 4.19
CA SER A 39 1.64 -8.43 3.00
C SER A 39 2.06 -7.04 2.52
N THR A 40 1.14 -6.06 2.60
CA THR A 40 1.43 -4.68 2.22
C THR A 40 2.48 -4.06 3.14
N ILE A 41 2.35 -4.26 4.45
CA ILE A 41 3.32 -3.74 5.42
C ILE A 41 4.70 -4.36 5.18
N ALA A 42 4.73 -5.67 4.92
CA ALA A 42 5.99 -6.38 4.64
C ALA A 42 6.62 -5.90 3.33
N MET A 43 5.82 -5.66 2.31
CA MET A 43 6.32 -5.15 1.02
C MET A 43 6.92 -3.75 1.18
N ILE A 44 6.27 -2.88 1.91
CA ILE A 44 6.76 -1.52 2.14
C ILE A 44 8.09 -1.54 2.89
N ASP A 45 8.21 -2.39 3.90
CA ASP A 45 9.45 -2.55 4.65
C ASP A 45 10.56 -3.09 3.76
N ASP A 46 10.25 -4.11 2.96
CA ASP A 46 11.23 -4.79 2.11
C ASP A 46 11.72 -3.89 0.97
N GLU A 47 10.81 -3.18 0.32
CA GLU A 47 11.13 -2.38 -0.88
C GLU A 47 11.61 -0.97 -0.56
N TYR A 48 11.14 -0.38 0.53
CA TYR A 48 11.42 1.03 0.85
C TYR A 48 12.13 1.22 2.18
N ASP A 49 12.32 0.16 2.94
CA ASP A 49 12.92 0.22 4.27
C ASP A 49 12.16 1.18 5.20
N VAL A 50 10.83 1.13 5.12
CA VAL A 50 9.92 1.97 5.89
C VAL A 50 8.94 1.08 6.65
N VAL A 51 8.73 1.40 7.94
CA VAL A 51 7.74 0.71 8.77
C VAL A 51 6.61 1.68 9.09
N ILE A 52 5.38 1.29 8.74
CA ILE A 52 4.17 2.03 9.11
C ILE A 52 3.47 1.24 10.20
N ASN A 53 3.30 1.84 11.37
CA ASN A 53 2.65 1.14 12.48
C ASN A 53 1.12 1.10 12.29
N ALA A 54 0.46 0.22 13.04
CA ALA A 54 -0.98 -0.01 12.89
C ALA A 54 -1.81 1.25 13.15
N ASN A 55 -1.42 2.06 14.11
CA ASN A 55 -2.17 3.29 14.43
C ASN A 55 -2.11 4.29 13.28
N GLU A 56 -0.96 4.44 12.66
CA GLU A 56 -0.80 5.32 11.51
C GLU A 56 -1.58 4.76 10.32
N PHE A 57 -1.48 3.46 10.08
CA PHE A 57 -2.13 2.83 8.93
C PHE A 57 -3.64 3.00 8.97
N LYS A 58 -4.24 3.02 10.16
CA LYS A 58 -5.68 3.21 10.33
C LYS A 58 -6.18 4.55 9.77
N THR A 59 -5.30 5.55 9.69
CA THR A 59 -5.66 6.88 9.18
C THR A 59 -5.61 6.97 7.67
N LEU A 60 -5.02 5.98 7.00
CA LEU A 60 -4.86 5.98 5.55
C LEU A 60 -6.10 5.39 4.88
N GLU A 61 -6.54 6.00 3.79
CA GLU A 61 -7.75 5.57 3.07
C GLU A 61 -7.44 5.12 1.66
N THR A 62 -6.61 5.87 0.94
CA THR A 62 -6.31 5.61 -0.47
C THR A 62 -4.88 5.10 -0.65
N LEU A 63 -4.62 4.54 -1.83
CA LEU A 63 -3.26 4.13 -2.17
C LEU A 63 -2.32 5.36 -2.18
N GLY A 64 -2.83 6.52 -2.61
CA GLY A 64 -2.07 7.76 -2.54
C GLY A 64 -1.71 8.15 -1.12
N ASP A 65 -2.60 7.88 -0.15
CA ASP A 65 -2.30 8.14 1.26
C ASP A 65 -1.14 7.28 1.74
N ILE A 66 -1.09 6.01 1.30
CA ILE A 66 0.02 5.12 1.63
C ILE A 66 1.32 5.68 1.05
N VAL A 67 1.28 6.12 -0.21
CA VAL A 67 2.45 6.73 -0.86
C VAL A 67 2.98 7.91 -0.05
N LYS A 68 2.09 8.80 0.38
CA LYS A 68 2.48 9.98 1.18
C LYS A 68 3.09 9.57 2.52
N ALA A 69 2.52 8.56 3.16
CA ALA A 69 3.06 8.07 4.44
C ALA A 69 4.46 7.51 4.26
N VAL A 70 4.69 6.75 3.19
CA VAL A 70 6.02 6.20 2.89
C VAL A 70 7.00 7.33 2.59
N GLU A 71 6.60 8.29 1.74
CA GLU A 71 7.46 9.41 1.37
C GLU A 71 7.86 10.25 2.56
N SER A 72 7.00 10.38 3.56
CA SER A 72 7.30 11.16 4.75
C SER A 72 8.40 10.53 5.61
N LYS A 73 8.71 9.26 5.38
CA LYS A 73 9.69 8.51 6.15
C LYS A 73 10.98 8.20 5.36
N LEU A 74 11.01 8.59 4.11
CA LEU A 74 12.18 8.37 3.25
C LEU A 74 13.30 9.39 3.47
#